data_c6b67861267b45c6bb0bf7cc2a58b1e3
#
_entry.id   c6b67861267b45c6bb0bf7cc2a58b1e3
#
_cell.length_a   1.000
_cell.length_b   1.000
_cell.length_c   1.000
_cell.angle_alpha   90.00
_cell.angle_beta   90.00
_cell.angle_gamma   90.00
#
_symmetry.space_group_name_H-M   'P 1'
#
loop_
_entity.id
_entity.type
_entity.pdbx_description
1 polymer ?
#
loop_
_entity_poly.entity_id
_entity_poly.type
_entity_poly.pdbx_seq_one_letter_code
_entity_poly.pdbx_strand_id
1 'polypeptide(L)'
;EPLICKNDYELEKLSDVADVFLMHDREIYRQVDDSVVHIIEDKPVLIRRSRGYVPTPLIMNNNCTRDVLAAGADLKNTFCFAKGNQLICSEHIGDLEDAEVYHHYINSIEHLAKLFEVKPEVVVCDLHPGYMSTQYALRYHGLPTLESMARMAMPHIIQVQHQWAHVASVLAEHN
;
A
#
# COMPACT_ATOMS: atom_id res chain seq x y z
N GLU A 1 -13.62 2.78 -10.30
CA GLU A 1 -14.30 1.54 -9.86
C GLU A 1 -14.90 1.77 -8.48
N PRO A 2 -16.14 1.33 -8.22
CA PRO A 2 -16.70 1.44 -6.89
C PRO A 2 -15.88 0.59 -5.92
N LEU A 3 -15.65 1.11 -4.72
CA LEU A 3 -14.99 0.36 -3.66
C LEU A 3 -15.80 -0.90 -3.32
N ILE A 4 -15.10 -1.99 -3.01
CA ILE A 4 -15.72 -3.19 -2.47
C ILE A 4 -16.47 -2.79 -1.20
N CYS A 5 -17.77 -3.12 -1.11
CA CYS A 5 -18.54 -2.87 0.09
C CYS A 5 -17.93 -3.59 1.28
N LYS A 6 -17.65 -2.83 2.33
CA LYS A 6 -17.05 -3.35 3.54
C LYS A 6 -18.11 -3.88 4.49
N ASN A 7 -19.22 -3.19 4.60
CA ASN A 7 -20.32 -3.51 5.51
C ASN A 7 -21.67 -3.16 4.86
N ASP A 8 -22.76 -3.61 5.46
CA ASP A 8 -24.13 -3.50 4.93
C ASP A 8 -24.56 -2.07 4.57
N TYR A 9 -24.13 -1.08 5.35
CA TYR A 9 -24.47 0.33 5.11
C TYR A 9 -23.82 0.91 3.85
N GLU A 10 -22.84 0.23 3.28
CA GLU A 10 -22.17 0.64 2.03
C GLU A 10 -22.87 0.10 0.78
N LEU A 11 -23.89 -0.77 0.93
CA LEU A 11 -24.65 -1.34 -0.18
C LEU A 11 -25.37 -0.31 -1.03
N GLU A 12 -25.75 0.82 -0.44
CA GLU A 12 -26.39 1.91 -1.16
C GLU A 12 -25.56 2.38 -2.36
N LYS A 13 -24.23 2.27 -2.28
CA LYS A 13 -23.30 2.63 -3.37
C LYS A 13 -23.42 1.69 -4.58
N LEU A 14 -23.94 0.49 -4.39
CA LEU A 14 -24.12 -0.51 -5.43
C LEU A 14 -25.59 -0.68 -5.86
N SER A 15 -26.51 0.07 -5.25
CA SER A 15 -27.94 -0.05 -5.51
C SER A 15 -28.32 0.23 -6.97
N ASP A 16 -27.58 1.11 -7.64
CA ASP A 16 -27.79 1.43 -9.05
C ASP A 16 -27.17 0.40 -10.02
N VAL A 17 -26.40 -0.56 -9.50
CA VAL A 17 -25.63 -1.54 -10.29
C VAL A 17 -26.20 -2.94 -10.16
N ALA A 18 -26.75 -3.29 -8.99
CA ALA A 18 -27.21 -4.64 -8.69
C ALA A 18 -28.65 -4.67 -8.16
N ASP A 19 -29.46 -5.61 -8.66
CA ASP A 19 -30.84 -5.82 -8.23
C ASP A 19 -30.95 -6.66 -6.95
N VAL A 20 -29.92 -7.48 -6.67
CA VAL A 20 -29.91 -8.42 -5.54
C VAL A 20 -28.51 -8.48 -4.94
N PHE A 21 -28.45 -8.54 -3.60
CA PHE A 21 -27.21 -8.64 -2.84
C PHE A 21 -27.18 -9.94 -2.04
N LEU A 22 -26.11 -10.74 -2.22
CA LEU A 22 -25.82 -11.86 -1.34
C LEU A 22 -24.99 -11.36 -0.15
N MET A 23 -25.61 -11.35 1.00
CA MET A 23 -25.01 -10.84 2.25
C MET A 23 -24.46 -11.96 3.12
N HIS A 24 -23.65 -11.58 4.10
CA HIS A 24 -23.20 -12.45 5.18
C HIS A 24 -23.28 -11.71 6.53
N ASP A 25 -23.27 -12.41 7.63
CA ASP A 25 -23.41 -11.90 8.99
C ASP A 25 -22.08 -11.57 9.68
N ARG A 26 -20.97 -11.70 8.96
CA ARG A 26 -19.62 -11.41 9.48
C ARG A 26 -19.14 -10.04 9.00
N GLU A 27 -18.72 -9.20 9.93
CA GLU A 27 -18.10 -7.91 9.60
C GLU A 27 -16.82 -8.11 8.78
N ILE A 28 -16.67 -7.32 7.71
CA ILE A 28 -15.44 -7.26 6.92
C ILE A 28 -14.50 -6.27 7.62
N TYR A 29 -13.49 -6.80 8.29
CA TYR A 29 -12.50 -6.00 9.00
C TYR A 29 -11.62 -5.18 8.05
N ARG A 30 -11.25 -5.76 6.90
CA ARG A 30 -10.37 -5.12 5.91
C ARG A 30 -10.79 -5.47 4.49
N GLN A 31 -10.80 -4.46 3.64
CA GLN A 31 -10.94 -4.64 2.20
C GLN A 31 -9.64 -5.18 1.61
N VAL A 32 -9.71 -6.16 0.75
CA VAL A 32 -8.57 -6.69 -0.01
C VAL A 32 -9.09 -7.17 -1.36
N ASP A 33 -8.63 -6.56 -2.44
CA ASP A 33 -8.93 -6.96 -3.80
C ASP A 33 -8.39 -8.36 -4.11
N ASP A 34 -8.91 -8.98 -5.16
CA ASP A 34 -8.35 -10.20 -5.69
C ASP A 34 -7.06 -9.94 -6.48
N SER A 35 -6.12 -10.85 -6.35
CA SER A 35 -4.91 -10.84 -7.16
C SER A 35 -5.26 -11.19 -8.60
N VAL A 36 -4.54 -10.57 -9.53
CA VAL A 36 -4.62 -10.90 -10.97
C VAL A 36 -3.30 -11.51 -11.40
N VAL A 37 -3.37 -12.70 -11.96
CA VAL A 37 -2.20 -13.50 -12.37
C VAL A 37 -2.32 -13.86 -13.83
N HIS A 38 -1.22 -13.76 -14.57
CA HIS A 38 -1.07 -14.28 -15.91
C HIS A 38 -0.12 -15.49 -15.88
N ILE A 39 -0.47 -16.54 -16.59
CA ILE A 39 0.43 -17.70 -16.73
C ILE A 39 1.27 -17.53 -18.00
N ILE A 40 2.56 -17.42 -17.81
CA ILE A 40 3.56 -17.30 -18.90
C ILE A 40 4.55 -18.45 -18.74
N GLU A 41 4.69 -19.29 -19.75
CA GLU A 41 5.60 -20.48 -19.74
C GLU A 41 5.38 -21.34 -18.47
N ASP A 42 4.12 -21.63 -18.15
CA ASP A 42 3.68 -22.41 -16.97
C ASP A 42 4.05 -21.79 -15.62
N LYS A 43 4.45 -20.51 -15.59
CA LYS A 43 4.79 -19.79 -14.38
C LYS A 43 3.78 -18.65 -14.13
N PRO A 44 3.33 -18.46 -12.88
CA PRO A 44 2.48 -17.33 -12.53
C PRO A 44 3.29 -16.03 -12.53
N VAL A 45 2.81 -15.04 -13.29
CA VAL A 45 3.31 -13.66 -13.26
C VAL A 45 2.21 -12.78 -12.70
N LEU A 46 2.50 -12.07 -11.61
CA LEU A 46 1.53 -11.19 -10.95
C LEU A 46 1.37 -9.90 -11.74
N ILE A 47 0.12 -9.61 -12.13
CA ILE A 47 -0.29 -8.31 -12.68
C ILE A 47 -0.76 -7.39 -11.56
N ARG A 48 -1.50 -7.95 -10.57
CA ARG A 48 -1.93 -7.28 -9.35
C ARG A 48 -1.59 -8.19 -8.18
N ARG A 49 -0.76 -7.71 -7.26
CA ARG A 49 -0.44 -8.41 -6.02
C ARG A 49 -1.44 -8.00 -4.94
N SER A 50 -2.26 -8.93 -4.47
CA SER A 50 -3.28 -8.69 -3.46
C SER A 50 -3.59 -9.97 -2.69
N ARG A 51 -4.86 -10.34 -2.54
CA ARG A 51 -5.30 -11.50 -1.77
C ARG A 51 -4.51 -12.77 -2.13
N GLY A 52 -4.01 -13.47 -1.11
CA GLY A 52 -3.23 -14.70 -1.24
C GLY A 52 -1.72 -14.48 -1.44
N TYR A 53 -1.28 -13.26 -1.79
CA TYR A 53 0.13 -12.90 -1.95
C TYR A 53 0.60 -11.86 -0.96
N VAL A 54 -0.28 -10.97 -0.53
CA VAL A 54 0.03 -10.00 0.52
C VAL A 54 -0.46 -10.54 1.87
N PRO A 55 0.19 -10.22 2.96
CA PRO A 55 1.39 -9.40 3.13
C PRO A 55 2.71 -10.18 3.14
N THR A 56 2.81 -11.30 2.41
CA THR A 56 4.04 -12.10 2.37
C THR A 56 5.20 -11.25 1.82
N PRO A 57 6.29 -11.05 2.57
CA PRO A 57 7.40 -10.23 2.13
C PRO A 57 8.14 -10.81 0.91
N LEU A 58 8.60 -9.93 0.03
CA LEU A 58 9.63 -10.25 -0.96
C LEU A 58 11.00 -10.15 -0.27
N ILE A 59 11.90 -11.07 -0.57
CA ILE A 59 13.23 -11.11 0.05
C ILE A 59 14.26 -10.52 -0.90
N MET A 60 14.95 -9.49 -0.43
CA MET A 60 16.05 -8.86 -1.15
C MET A 60 17.40 -9.52 -0.81
N ASN A 61 18.34 -9.46 -1.75
CA ASN A 61 19.71 -9.87 -1.50
C ASN A 61 20.48 -8.89 -0.57
N ASN A 62 20.01 -7.64 -0.48
CA ASN A 62 20.63 -6.59 0.31
C ASN A 62 19.78 -6.26 1.54
N ASN A 63 20.44 -5.81 2.61
CA ASN A 63 19.78 -5.34 3.81
C ASN A 63 19.64 -3.81 3.82
N CYS A 64 18.42 -3.32 4.08
CA CYS A 64 18.20 -1.95 4.48
C CYS A 64 18.65 -1.76 5.93
N THR A 65 19.45 -0.73 6.19
CA THR A 65 19.93 -0.39 7.55
C THR A 65 18.93 0.46 8.32
N ARG A 66 17.93 1.00 7.66
CA ARG A 66 16.84 1.82 8.21
C ARG A 66 15.51 1.34 7.68
N ASP A 67 14.46 1.49 8.46
CA ASP A 67 13.10 1.21 8.02
C ASP A 67 12.65 2.28 7.01
N VAL A 68 12.07 1.85 5.90
CA VAL A 68 11.65 2.71 4.79
C VAL A 68 10.17 2.53 4.52
N LEU A 69 9.46 3.64 4.27
CA LEU A 69 8.15 3.66 3.63
C LEU A 69 8.30 4.19 2.21
N ALA A 70 7.95 3.40 1.21
CA ALA A 70 7.77 3.84 -0.17
C ALA A 70 6.28 4.10 -0.42
N ALA A 71 5.92 5.35 -0.66
CA ALA A 71 4.52 5.82 -0.70
C ALA A 71 3.73 5.37 -1.94
N GLY A 72 4.43 4.92 -2.99
CA GLY A 72 3.80 4.58 -4.27
C GLY A 72 3.41 5.80 -5.12
N ALA A 73 2.74 5.54 -6.23
CA ALA A 73 2.15 6.56 -7.11
C ALA A 73 0.66 6.76 -6.77
N ASP A 74 -0.08 7.56 -7.53
CA ASP A 74 -1.50 7.81 -7.26
C ASP A 74 -2.43 6.80 -7.91
N LEU A 75 -2.21 6.49 -9.19
CA LEU A 75 -3.05 5.53 -9.91
C LEU A 75 -2.62 4.11 -9.61
N LYS A 76 -3.60 3.24 -9.32
CA LYS A 76 -3.37 1.83 -8.97
C LYS A 76 -2.34 1.69 -7.85
N ASN A 77 -2.45 2.54 -6.85
CA ASN A 77 -1.47 2.65 -5.77
C ASN A 77 -1.22 1.31 -5.09
N THR A 78 0.03 1.12 -4.75
CA THR A 78 0.55 0.12 -3.82
C THR A 78 1.72 0.78 -3.09
N PHE A 79 1.71 0.77 -1.77
CA PHE A 79 2.87 1.20 -0.98
C PHE A 79 3.71 0.01 -0.54
N CYS A 80 4.92 0.25 -0.08
CA CYS A 80 5.81 -0.81 0.38
C CYS A 80 6.64 -0.35 1.59
N PHE A 81 6.80 -1.24 2.56
CA PHE A 81 7.81 -1.08 3.59
C PHE A 81 9.05 -1.89 3.27
N ALA A 82 10.24 -1.33 3.56
CA ALA A 82 11.48 -2.10 3.59
C ALA A 82 12.00 -2.15 5.02
N LYS A 83 12.26 -3.36 5.53
CA LYS A 83 12.82 -3.63 6.86
C LYS A 83 13.83 -4.77 6.77
N GLY A 84 15.10 -4.49 7.08
CA GLY A 84 16.16 -5.47 6.88
C GLY A 84 16.23 -5.89 5.42
N ASN A 85 16.10 -7.17 5.13
CA ASN A 85 16.06 -7.71 3.76
C ASN A 85 14.64 -7.98 3.22
N GLN A 86 13.61 -7.49 3.90
CA GLN A 86 12.21 -7.72 3.55
C GLN A 86 11.59 -6.50 2.87
N LEU A 87 10.89 -6.72 1.76
CA LEU A 87 9.97 -5.77 1.15
C LEU A 87 8.54 -6.23 1.41
N ILE A 88 7.81 -5.47 2.19
CA ILE A 88 6.43 -5.75 2.60
C ILE A 88 5.52 -4.84 1.78
N CYS A 89 5.01 -5.38 0.67
CA CYS A 89 4.08 -4.64 -0.19
C CYS A 89 2.67 -4.66 0.40
N SER A 90 1.96 -3.55 0.23
CA SER A 90 0.52 -3.52 0.50
C SER A 90 -0.25 -4.33 -0.53
N GLU A 91 -1.51 -4.57 -0.25
CA GLU A 91 -2.50 -4.92 -1.28
C GLU A 91 -2.62 -3.79 -2.31
N HIS A 92 -3.31 -4.09 -3.42
CA HIS A 92 -3.74 -3.07 -4.35
C HIS A 92 -4.69 -2.10 -3.64
N ILE A 93 -4.31 -0.84 -3.56
CA ILE A 93 -5.10 0.22 -2.90
C ILE A 93 -6.09 0.84 -3.89
N GLY A 94 -5.62 1.24 -5.06
CA GLY A 94 -6.42 1.90 -6.08
C GLY A 94 -5.99 3.34 -6.34
N ASP A 95 -6.91 4.16 -6.84
CA ASP A 95 -6.62 5.52 -7.27
C ASP A 95 -6.85 6.51 -6.12
N LEU A 96 -5.79 7.16 -5.67
CA LEU A 96 -5.79 8.01 -4.46
C LEU A 96 -6.54 9.35 -4.64
N GLU A 97 -6.99 9.69 -5.84
CA GLU A 97 -7.86 10.85 -6.07
C GLU A 97 -9.25 10.66 -5.42
N ASP A 98 -9.67 9.42 -5.22
CA ASP A 98 -10.88 9.10 -4.47
C ASP A 98 -10.63 9.20 -2.96
N ALA A 99 -11.48 9.96 -2.25
CA ALA A 99 -11.30 10.23 -0.83
C ALA A 99 -11.39 8.97 0.05
N GLU A 100 -12.24 8.00 -0.31
CA GLU A 100 -12.38 6.76 0.44
C GLU A 100 -11.18 5.84 0.21
N VAL A 101 -10.67 5.77 -1.02
CA VAL A 101 -9.44 5.05 -1.36
C VAL A 101 -8.25 5.67 -0.63
N TYR A 102 -8.18 7.00 -0.55
CA TYR A 102 -7.13 7.69 0.19
C TYR A 102 -7.19 7.40 1.70
N HIS A 103 -8.39 7.37 2.30
CA HIS A 103 -8.54 6.94 3.69
C HIS A 103 -8.13 5.48 3.90
N HIS A 104 -8.48 4.59 2.97
CA HIS A 104 -8.04 3.20 3.01
C HIS A 104 -6.52 3.09 2.93
N TYR A 105 -5.87 3.88 2.09
CA TYR A 105 -4.41 3.98 1.97
C TYR A 105 -3.75 4.32 3.32
N ILE A 106 -4.21 5.38 3.98
CA ILE A 106 -3.66 5.81 5.28
C ILE A 106 -3.83 4.70 6.33
N ASN A 107 -5.03 4.15 6.45
CA ASN A 107 -5.33 3.08 7.41
C ASN A 107 -4.49 1.82 7.14
N SER A 108 -4.25 1.49 5.88
CA SER A 108 -3.44 0.34 5.48
C SER A 108 -1.96 0.53 5.84
N ILE A 109 -1.42 1.74 5.65
CA ILE A 109 -0.05 2.07 6.09
C ILE A 109 0.08 1.87 7.60
N GLU A 110 -0.83 2.44 8.39
CA GLU A 110 -0.80 2.31 9.85
C GLU A 110 -0.94 0.86 10.31
N HIS A 111 -1.84 0.11 9.67
CA HIS A 111 -2.08 -1.29 10.01
C HIS A 111 -0.85 -2.16 9.73
N LEU A 112 -0.29 -2.09 8.51
CA LEU A 112 0.89 -2.90 8.15
C LEU A 112 2.13 -2.48 8.95
N ALA A 113 2.30 -1.19 9.22
CA ALA A 113 3.40 -0.73 10.06
C ALA A 113 3.33 -1.31 11.48
N LYS A 114 2.12 -1.37 12.08
CA LYS A 114 1.90 -2.02 13.38
C LYS A 114 2.12 -3.53 13.31
N LEU A 115 1.60 -4.19 12.27
CA LEU A 115 1.67 -5.65 12.11
C LEU A 115 3.11 -6.15 11.99
N PHE A 116 3.96 -5.41 11.25
CA PHE A 116 5.36 -5.76 11.01
C PHE A 116 6.34 -5.00 11.91
N GLU A 117 5.82 -4.21 12.84
CA GLU A 117 6.63 -3.37 13.75
C GLU A 117 7.63 -2.50 12.99
N VAL A 118 7.21 -1.91 11.86
CA VAL A 118 8.02 -1.00 11.05
C VAL A 118 7.90 0.40 11.59
N LYS A 119 9.05 1.06 11.79
CA LYS A 119 9.14 2.47 12.23
C LYS A 119 9.89 3.27 11.16
N PRO A 120 9.23 3.77 10.11
CA PRO A 120 9.91 4.42 9.00
C PRO A 120 10.79 5.60 9.43
N GLU A 121 12.08 5.49 9.16
CA GLU A 121 13.07 6.55 9.34
C GLU A 121 13.30 7.30 8.01
N VAL A 122 12.92 6.68 6.91
CA VAL A 122 13.00 7.23 5.56
C VAL A 122 11.64 7.05 4.89
N VAL A 123 11.18 8.10 4.20
CA VAL A 123 10.00 8.02 3.34
C VAL A 123 10.40 8.36 1.91
N VAL A 124 10.10 7.46 0.99
CA VAL A 124 10.36 7.61 -0.45
C VAL A 124 9.06 7.91 -1.16
N CYS A 125 9.03 8.95 -1.98
CA CYS A 125 7.85 9.32 -2.78
C CYS A 125 8.25 9.76 -4.19
N ASP A 126 7.23 9.90 -5.05
CA ASP A 126 7.41 10.41 -6.40
C ASP A 126 7.83 11.89 -6.39
N LEU A 127 8.51 12.32 -7.45
CA LEU A 127 8.82 13.75 -7.70
C LEU A 127 7.57 14.56 -8.09
N HIS A 128 6.49 13.91 -8.48
CA HIS A 128 5.28 14.61 -8.93
C HIS A 128 4.57 15.29 -7.75
N PRO A 129 4.53 16.65 -7.69
CA PRO A 129 4.04 17.36 -6.51
C PRO A 129 2.51 17.27 -6.34
N GLY A 130 1.78 16.94 -7.41
CA GLY A 130 0.33 16.82 -7.40
C GLY A 130 -0.18 15.47 -6.88
N TYR A 131 0.69 14.47 -6.71
CA TYR A 131 0.26 13.17 -6.22
C TYR A 131 -0.13 13.23 -4.75
N MET A 132 -1.27 12.62 -4.41
CA MET A 132 -1.75 12.50 -3.03
C MET A 132 -0.77 11.68 -2.17
N SER A 133 -0.15 10.64 -2.75
CA SER A 133 0.91 9.85 -2.11
C SER A 133 2.13 10.70 -1.79
N THR A 134 2.55 11.60 -2.70
CA THR A 134 3.65 12.54 -2.46
C THR A 134 3.26 13.54 -1.37
N GLN A 135 2.06 14.11 -1.42
CA GLN A 135 1.59 15.03 -0.38
C GLN A 135 1.48 14.37 0.99
N TYR A 136 1.05 13.11 1.05
CA TYR A 136 1.07 12.32 2.27
C TYR A 136 2.50 12.16 2.81
N ALA A 137 3.44 11.73 1.94
CA ALA A 137 4.84 11.55 2.32
C ALA A 137 5.49 12.82 2.87
N LEU A 138 5.25 13.96 2.22
CA LEU A 138 5.79 15.27 2.66
C LEU A 138 5.22 15.75 4.01
N ARG A 139 4.03 15.26 4.40
CA ARG A 139 3.37 15.55 5.68
C ARG A 139 3.56 14.44 6.72
N TYR A 140 4.23 13.37 6.35
CA TYR A 140 4.40 12.22 7.23
C TYR A 140 5.35 12.54 8.39
N HIS A 141 4.82 12.55 9.61
CA HIS A 141 5.56 12.83 10.84
C HIS A 141 5.92 11.57 11.63
N GLY A 142 5.78 10.39 11.00
CA GLY A 142 5.91 9.10 11.67
C GLY A 142 4.57 8.62 12.25
N LEU A 143 4.54 7.34 12.62
CA LEU A 143 3.36 6.79 13.30
C LEU A 143 3.26 7.38 14.72
N PRO A 144 2.06 7.74 15.20
CA PRO A 144 1.87 8.23 16.54
C PRO A 144 2.13 7.11 17.56
N THR A 145 3.29 7.15 18.18
CA THR A 145 3.63 6.29 19.32
C THR A 145 3.89 7.18 20.54
N LEU A 146 3.66 6.65 21.75
CA LEU A 146 3.97 7.37 22.99
C LEU A 146 5.44 7.81 23.06
N GLU A 147 6.35 7.07 22.40
CA GLU A 147 7.77 7.41 22.30
C GLU A 147 8.05 8.47 21.22
N SER A 148 7.28 8.52 20.13
CA SER A 148 7.48 9.50 19.06
C SER A 148 7.08 10.91 19.48
N MET A 149 6.17 11.04 20.43
CA MET A 149 5.82 12.34 21.03
C MET A 149 7.00 12.97 21.84
N ALA A 150 7.94 12.13 22.30
CA ALA A 150 9.10 12.57 23.08
C ALA A 150 10.37 12.82 22.24
N ARG A 151 10.42 12.34 20.98
CA ARG A 151 11.56 12.52 20.08
C ARG A 151 11.04 12.82 18.68
N MET A 152 10.89 14.10 18.35
CA MET A 152 10.52 14.59 17.00
C MET A 152 11.69 14.44 16.01
N ALA A 153 12.16 13.22 15.75
CA ALA A 153 13.01 12.97 14.60
C ALA A 153 12.10 12.79 13.39
N MET A 154 11.94 13.82 12.57
CA MET A 154 11.23 13.73 11.29
C MET A 154 11.92 12.69 10.39
N PRO A 155 11.17 11.81 9.73
CA PRO A 155 11.76 10.89 8.77
C PRO A 155 12.44 11.67 7.63
N HIS A 156 13.50 11.08 7.08
CA HIS A 156 14.19 11.67 5.93
C HIS A 156 13.35 11.41 4.67
N ILE A 157 12.96 12.48 3.96
CA ILE A 157 12.19 12.38 2.72
C ILE A 157 13.14 12.28 1.52
N ILE A 158 12.91 11.26 0.68
CA ILE A 158 13.64 11.07 -0.59
C ILE A 158 12.61 11.08 -1.72
N GLN A 159 12.78 11.97 -2.68
CA GLN A 159 11.96 12.01 -3.88
C GLN A 159 12.68 11.31 -5.03
N VAL A 160 11.98 10.46 -5.76
CA VAL A 160 12.52 9.69 -6.89
C VAL A 160 11.72 9.94 -8.16
N GLN A 161 12.38 9.79 -9.29
CA GLN A 161 11.70 9.87 -10.58
C GLN A 161 10.83 8.63 -10.82
N HIS A 162 9.63 8.83 -11.31
CA HIS A 162 8.64 7.81 -11.58
C HIS A 162 9.17 6.61 -12.38
N GLN A 163 9.88 6.88 -13.47
CA GLN A 163 10.47 5.83 -14.29
C GLN A 163 11.52 4.97 -13.57
N TRP A 164 12.28 5.56 -12.65
CA TRP A 164 13.24 4.81 -11.84
C TRP A 164 12.53 3.85 -10.88
N ALA A 165 11.39 4.28 -10.31
CA ALA A 165 10.58 3.44 -9.45
C ALA A 165 10.04 2.21 -10.21
N HIS A 166 9.57 2.38 -11.44
CA HIS A 166 9.15 1.28 -12.30
C HIS A 166 10.27 0.27 -12.57
N VAL A 167 11.46 0.73 -12.94
CA VAL A 167 12.62 -0.16 -13.16
C VAL A 167 13.00 -0.90 -11.88
N ALA A 168 13.05 -0.19 -10.75
CA ALA A 168 13.42 -0.79 -9.47
C ALA A 168 12.42 -1.85 -9.00
N SER A 169 11.11 -1.65 -9.23
CA SER A 169 10.08 -2.63 -8.83
C SER A 169 10.22 -3.94 -9.60
N VAL A 170 10.48 -3.88 -10.91
CA VAL A 170 10.72 -5.07 -11.74
C VAL A 170 11.98 -5.81 -11.29
N LEU A 171 13.07 -5.08 -11.02
CA LEU A 171 14.30 -5.68 -10.53
C LEU A 171 14.11 -6.35 -9.16
N ALA A 172 13.33 -5.76 -8.27
CA ALA A 172 13.08 -6.32 -6.95
C ALA A 172 12.23 -7.61 -7.00
N GLU A 173 11.34 -7.75 -7.97
CA GLU A 173 10.48 -8.92 -8.12
C GLU A 173 11.17 -10.11 -8.79
N HIS A 174 12.15 -9.85 -9.65
CA HIS A 174 12.81 -10.87 -10.50
C HIS A 174 14.28 -11.13 -10.13
N ASN A 175 14.68 -10.80 -8.92
CA ASN A 175 16.03 -11.03 -8.39
C ASN A 175 16.47 -12.50 -8.42
#